data_f9d91d5a34a92ed0266569b7504d95da
#
_entry.id   f9d91d5a34a92ed0266569b7504d95da
#
_cell.length_a   1.000
_cell.length_b   1.000
_cell.length_c   1.000
_cell.angle_alpha   90.00
_cell.angle_beta   90.00
_cell.angle_gamma   90.00
#
_symmetry.space_group_name_H-M   'P 1'
#
loop_
_entity.id
_entity.type
_entity.pdbx_description
1 polymer ?
#
loop_
_entity_poly.entity_id
_entity_poly.type
_entity_poly.pdbx_seq_one_letter_code
_entity_poly.pdbx_strand_id
1 'polypeptide(L)'
;MREEFKGKTALVTGGSRGLGEALCRRFAAAGCRVIVNYAHGKEAAQAVADAVGGEAIQCDISSEEAVQKMFDRVGPVDILVNNARVDPYKRTPEMSDGAWWDAVMGVNLKGAYLCGKYALEGMKARRWGRLLHISSLWAYQPANERMLSYAAAKSAMHALSRGFANLGAPYGVTSNVLAPGLILTDMVSSRLTPEMLQKEMAGIPLGRGSSPAEVADFAFDIVRTGFLTGEIINLNGGAFMAP
;
A
#
# COMPACT_ATOMS: atom_id res chain seq x y z
N MET A 1 3.00 -19.49 -15.14
CA MET A 1 2.61 -18.34 -14.29
C MET A 1 3.77 -17.43 -13.87
N ARG A 2 5.05 -17.77 -14.13
CA ARG A 2 6.22 -16.98 -13.66
C ARG A 2 6.58 -15.72 -14.46
N GLU A 3 5.89 -15.40 -15.55
CA GLU A 3 6.30 -14.31 -16.45
C GLU A 3 5.15 -13.37 -16.88
N GLU A 4 4.03 -13.36 -16.15
CA GLU A 4 2.85 -12.56 -16.54
C GLU A 4 3.16 -11.04 -16.63
N PHE A 5 4.11 -10.56 -15.82
CA PHE A 5 4.57 -9.18 -15.84
C PHE A 5 6.09 -9.04 -16.15
N LYS A 6 6.63 -9.98 -16.92
CA LYS A 6 8.03 -9.91 -17.34
C LYS A 6 8.35 -8.57 -18.01
N GLY A 7 9.42 -7.94 -17.55
CA GLY A 7 9.87 -6.64 -18.07
C GLY A 7 9.08 -5.43 -17.55
N LYS A 8 8.05 -5.64 -16.67
CA LYS A 8 7.35 -4.55 -16.01
C LYS A 8 8.08 -4.12 -14.73
N THR A 9 8.04 -2.84 -14.45
CA THR A 9 8.59 -2.28 -13.20
C THR A 9 7.48 -2.08 -12.17
N ALA A 10 7.60 -2.72 -11.01
CA ALA A 10 6.71 -2.57 -9.85
C ALA A 10 7.41 -1.75 -8.76
N LEU A 11 6.85 -0.59 -8.41
CA LEU A 11 7.26 0.24 -7.28
C LEU A 11 6.32 0.00 -6.11
N VAL A 12 6.87 -0.48 -4.98
CA VAL A 12 6.12 -0.69 -3.73
C VAL A 12 6.59 0.31 -2.68
N THR A 13 5.72 1.24 -2.29
CA THR A 13 6.06 2.18 -1.20
C THR A 13 5.96 1.49 0.15
N GLY A 14 6.95 1.75 1.03
CA GLY A 14 7.04 1.05 2.32
C GLY A 14 7.28 -0.46 2.16
N GLY A 15 8.13 -0.85 1.19
CA GLY A 15 8.39 -2.24 0.80
C GLY A 15 9.28 -3.05 1.74
N SER A 16 9.83 -2.44 2.81
CA SER A 16 10.92 -3.05 3.60
C SER A 16 10.51 -4.12 4.61
N ARG A 17 9.22 -4.32 4.87
CA ARG A 17 8.70 -5.29 5.87
C ARG A 17 7.22 -5.59 5.70
N GLY A 18 6.76 -6.65 6.38
CA GLY A 18 5.35 -7.01 6.51
C GLY A 18 4.64 -7.16 5.18
N LEU A 19 3.48 -6.48 4.99
CA LEU A 19 2.76 -6.54 3.72
C LEU A 19 3.57 -6.00 2.56
N GLY A 20 4.34 -4.90 2.77
CA GLY A 20 5.17 -4.32 1.71
C GLY A 20 6.22 -5.29 1.17
N GLU A 21 6.89 -6.02 2.05
CA GLU A 21 7.81 -7.10 1.68
C GLU A 21 7.11 -8.23 0.92
N ALA A 22 5.95 -8.69 1.43
CA ALA A 22 5.19 -9.75 0.78
C ALA A 22 4.76 -9.34 -0.65
N LEU A 23 4.35 -8.09 -0.85
CA LEU A 23 4.05 -7.50 -2.15
C LEU A 23 5.28 -7.50 -3.06
N CYS A 24 6.45 -7.05 -2.57
CA CYS A 24 7.70 -7.09 -3.34
C CYS A 24 8.03 -8.51 -3.81
N ARG A 25 7.97 -9.49 -2.91
CA ARG A 25 8.20 -10.92 -3.22
C ARG A 25 7.19 -11.43 -4.26
N ARG A 26 5.93 -11.08 -4.14
CA ARG A 26 4.87 -11.53 -5.04
C ARG A 26 5.04 -10.98 -6.45
N PHE A 27 5.35 -9.69 -6.61
CA PHE A 27 5.59 -9.08 -7.92
C PHE A 27 6.90 -9.58 -8.56
N ALA A 28 7.95 -9.80 -7.78
CA ALA A 28 9.18 -10.40 -8.27
C ALA A 28 8.95 -11.82 -8.81
N ALA A 29 8.17 -12.65 -8.10
CA ALA A 29 7.78 -13.98 -8.54
C ALA A 29 6.96 -13.97 -9.84
N ALA A 30 6.33 -12.86 -10.20
CA ALA A 30 5.62 -12.64 -11.45
C ALA A 30 6.51 -12.08 -12.58
N GLY A 31 7.81 -11.90 -12.34
CA GLY A 31 8.79 -11.43 -13.34
C GLY A 31 8.97 -9.92 -13.39
N CYS A 32 8.43 -9.15 -12.44
CA CYS A 32 8.67 -7.72 -12.36
C CYS A 32 10.10 -7.38 -11.91
N ARG A 33 10.65 -6.30 -12.47
CA ARG A 33 11.69 -5.52 -11.80
C ARG A 33 11.04 -4.81 -10.60
N VAL A 34 11.49 -5.12 -9.38
CA VAL A 34 10.88 -4.58 -8.16
C VAL A 34 11.71 -3.46 -7.59
N ILE A 35 11.05 -2.33 -7.29
CA ILE A 35 11.63 -1.20 -6.57
C ILE A 35 11.02 -1.19 -5.16
N VAL A 36 11.90 -1.39 -4.17
CA VAL A 36 11.57 -1.40 -2.75
C VAL A 36 11.79 0.02 -2.20
N ASN A 37 10.73 0.82 -2.14
CA ASN A 37 10.85 2.14 -1.51
C ASN A 37 10.78 2.02 0.01
N TYR A 38 11.60 2.83 0.68
CA TYR A 38 11.61 2.97 2.14
C TYR A 38 11.96 4.41 2.55
N ALA A 39 11.46 4.86 3.71
CA ALA A 39 11.90 6.11 4.33
C ALA A 39 13.00 5.85 5.37
N HIS A 40 12.80 4.81 6.19
CA HIS A 40 13.70 4.40 7.28
C HIS A 40 13.97 2.90 7.22
N GLY A 41 15.09 2.44 7.81
CA GLY A 41 15.44 1.02 7.86
C GLY A 41 16.10 0.53 6.57
N LYS A 42 17.23 1.14 6.20
CA LYS A 42 17.99 0.82 4.98
C LYS A 42 18.34 -0.66 4.87
N GLU A 43 18.82 -1.25 5.95
CA GLU A 43 19.25 -2.65 5.99
C GLU A 43 18.10 -3.61 5.68
N ALA A 44 16.91 -3.38 6.27
CA ALA A 44 15.73 -4.19 6.00
C ALA A 44 15.26 -4.04 4.55
N ALA A 45 15.27 -2.82 4.00
CA ALA A 45 14.90 -2.58 2.62
C ALA A 45 15.88 -3.22 1.63
N GLN A 46 17.19 -3.15 1.94
CA GLN A 46 18.22 -3.80 1.13
C GLN A 46 18.09 -5.32 1.16
N ALA A 47 17.85 -5.90 2.34
CA ALA A 47 17.64 -7.35 2.46
C ALA A 47 16.44 -7.85 1.62
N VAL A 48 15.34 -7.07 1.58
CA VAL A 48 14.20 -7.40 0.70
C VAL A 48 14.59 -7.26 -0.76
N ALA A 49 15.27 -6.17 -1.14
CA ALA A 49 15.70 -5.95 -2.52
C ALA A 49 16.62 -7.07 -3.02
N ASP A 50 17.61 -7.47 -2.21
CA ASP A 50 18.53 -8.56 -2.54
C ASP A 50 17.77 -9.89 -2.71
N ALA A 51 16.82 -10.19 -1.81
CA ALA A 51 16.03 -11.41 -1.85
C ALA A 51 15.11 -11.53 -3.07
N VAL A 52 14.72 -10.38 -3.68
CA VAL A 52 13.84 -10.35 -4.86
C VAL A 52 14.59 -9.99 -6.16
N GLY A 53 15.90 -9.78 -6.11
CA GLY A 53 16.69 -9.30 -7.26
C GLY A 53 16.25 -7.90 -7.73
N GLY A 54 15.80 -7.06 -6.77
CA GLY A 54 15.28 -5.71 -7.00
C GLY A 54 16.25 -4.61 -6.58
N GLU A 55 15.72 -3.40 -6.44
CA GLU A 55 16.48 -2.21 -6.01
C GLU A 55 15.80 -1.54 -4.81
N ALA A 56 16.58 -1.22 -3.76
CA ALA A 56 16.11 -0.44 -2.62
C ALA A 56 16.34 1.05 -2.85
N ILE A 57 15.29 1.88 -2.71
CA ILE A 57 15.37 3.33 -2.89
C ILE A 57 14.82 4.05 -1.67
N GLN A 58 15.68 4.87 -1.05
CA GLN A 58 15.25 5.73 0.04
C GLN A 58 14.49 6.94 -0.52
N CYS A 59 13.26 7.12 -0.05
CA CYS A 59 12.46 8.30 -0.32
C CYS A 59 11.39 8.45 0.76
N ASP A 60 11.35 9.61 1.39
CA ASP A 60 10.19 10.03 2.18
C ASP A 60 9.13 10.55 1.21
N ILE A 61 8.07 9.77 1.02
CA ILE A 61 7.01 10.10 0.06
C ILE A 61 6.13 11.30 0.48
N SER A 62 6.26 11.81 1.71
CA SER A 62 5.60 13.06 2.13
C SER A 62 6.23 14.30 1.50
N SER A 63 7.47 14.20 0.97
CA SER A 63 8.21 15.25 0.27
C SER A 63 8.06 15.11 -1.24
N GLU A 64 7.48 16.12 -1.89
CA GLU A 64 7.30 16.14 -3.34
C GLU A 64 8.65 16.10 -4.08
N GLU A 65 9.64 16.86 -3.60
CA GLU A 65 10.99 16.86 -4.19
C GLU A 65 11.65 15.48 -4.12
N ALA A 66 11.50 14.78 -2.98
CA ALA A 66 12.04 13.43 -2.82
C ALA A 66 11.33 12.43 -3.75
N VAL A 67 10.02 12.53 -3.91
CA VAL A 67 9.24 11.70 -4.84
C VAL A 67 9.68 11.94 -6.27
N GLN A 68 9.85 13.19 -6.70
CA GLN A 68 10.33 13.51 -8.04
C GLN A 68 11.70 12.87 -8.30
N LYS A 69 12.67 13.07 -7.40
CA LYS A 69 14.01 12.46 -7.51
C LYS A 69 13.96 10.93 -7.57
N MET A 70 13.05 10.32 -6.81
CA MET A 70 12.85 8.88 -6.86
C MET A 70 12.37 8.43 -8.26
N PHE A 71 11.36 9.09 -8.83
CA PHE A 71 10.85 8.73 -10.16
C PHE A 71 11.87 9.01 -11.27
N ASP A 72 12.64 10.10 -11.18
CA ASP A 72 13.73 10.40 -12.13
C ASP A 72 14.80 9.29 -12.12
N ARG A 73 15.12 8.75 -10.95
CA ARG A 73 16.08 7.64 -10.79
C ARG A 73 15.54 6.28 -11.24
N VAL A 74 14.28 5.95 -10.88
CA VAL A 74 13.66 4.65 -11.20
C VAL A 74 13.38 4.53 -12.68
N GLY A 75 13.03 5.65 -13.33
CA GLY A 75 12.50 5.66 -14.68
C GLY A 75 11.04 5.19 -14.73
N PRO A 76 10.63 4.58 -15.85
CA PRO A 76 9.24 4.19 -16.05
C PRO A 76 8.74 3.17 -15.02
N VAL A 77 7.65 3.52 -14.32
CA VAL A 77 6.94 2.63 -13.40
C VAL A 77 5.66 2.14 -14.07
N ASP A 78 5.47 0.84 -14.15
CA ASP A 78 4.30 0.21 -14.75
C ASP A 78 3.24 -0.16 -13.71
N ILE A 79 3.67 -0.58 -12.53
CA ILE A 79 2.81 -0.96 -11.42
C ILE A 79 3.25 -0.13 -10.21
N LEU A 80 2.34 0.65 -9.63
CA LEU A 80 2.56 1.35 -8.37
C LEU A 80 1.67 0.75 -7.28
N VAL A 81 2.29 0.32 -6.18
CA VAL A 81 1.56 -0.08 -4.97
C VAL A 81 1.81 0.95 -3.87
N ASN A 82 0.82 1.80 -3.60
CA ASN A 82 0.82 2.74 -2.49
C ASN A 82 0.48 2.00 -1.19
N ASN A 83 1.53 1.47 -0.53
CA ASN A 83 1.43 0.70 0.71
C ASN A 83 2.01 1.44 1.92
N ALA A 84 2.93 2.38 1.74
CA ALA A 84 3.54 3.13 2.85
C ALA A 84 2.50 3.78 3.76
N ARG A 85 2.76 3.73 5.07
CA ARG A 85 1.88 4.32 6.07
C ARG A 85 2.63 4.76 7.32
N VAL A 86 2.12 5.78 7.97
CA VAL A 86 2.37 6.04 9.39
C VAL A 86 1.44 5.16 10.20
N ASP A 87 2.00 4.39 11.14
CA ASP A 87 1.22 3.53 12.04
C ASP A 87 0.50 4.39 13.08
N PRO A 88 -0.83 4.26 13.24
CA PRO A 88 -1.60 5.07 14.19
C PRO A 88 -1.16 4.89 15.66
N TYR A 89 -0.44 3.82 15.96
CA TYR A 89 0.11 3.57 17.30
C TYR A 89 1.50 4.20 17.55
N LYS A 90 2.06 4.93 16.57
CA LYS A 90 3.35 5.61 16.71
C LYS A 90 3.27 7.06 17.19
N ARG A 91 2.07 7.56 17.48
CA ARG A 91 1.93 8.88 18.10
C ARG A 91 2.61 8.87 19.48
N THR A 92 3.51 9.83 19.70
CA THR A 92 4.13 10.04 21.00
C THR A 92 3.35 11.10 21.80
N PRO A 93 3.46 11.11 23.14
CA PRO A 93 2.76 12.09 23.99
C PRO A 93 3.15 13.56 23.70
N GLU A 94 4.34 13.78 23.15
CA GLU A 94 4.88 15.10 22.84
C GLU A 94 4.32 15.68 21.53
N MET A 95 3.73 14.84 20.69
CA MET A 95 3.16 15.28 19.42
C MET A 95 1.82 15.97 19.64
N SER A 96 1.71 17.24 19.21
CA SER A 96 0.42 17.92 19.13
C SER A 96 -0.54 17.22 18.16
N ASP A 97 -1.84 17.46 18.28
CA ASP A 97 -2.85 16.91 17.36
C ASP A 97 -2.59 17.32 15.92
N GLY A 98 -2.23 18.59 15.68
CA GLY A 98 -1.90 19.09 14.34
C GLY A 98 -0.67 18.41 13.76
N ALA A 99 0.42 18.30 14.53
CA ALA A 99 1.64 17.63 14.05
C ALA A 99 1.40 16.14 13.76
N TRP A 100 0.58 15.47 14.59
CA TRP A 100 0.19 14.10 14.32
C TRP A 100 -0.67 13.96 13.06
N TRP A 101 -1.66 14.84 12.90
CA TRP A 101 -2.48 14.90 11.70
C TRP A 101 -1.63 15.07 10.45
N ASP A 102 -0.73 16.04 10.44
CA ASP A 102 0.14 16.33 9.30
C ASP A 102 1.07 15.16 8.95
N ALA A 103 1.62 14.49 9.96
CA ALA A 103 2.47 13.31 9.75
C ALA A 103 1.67 12.17 9.09
N VAL A 104 0.46 11.89 9.56
CA VAL A 104 -0.39 10.83 9.00
C VAL A 104 -0.85 11.19 7.60
N MET A 105 -1.40 12.40 7.39
CA MET A 105 -1.89 12.84 6.08
C MET A 105 -0.75 12.97 5.07
N GLY A 106 0.42 13.42 5.52
CA GLY A 106 1.62 13.55 4.70
C GLY A 106 2.03 12.26 4.01
N VAL A 107 2.11 11.17 4.75
CA VAL A 107 2.51 9.86 4.20
C VAL A 107 1.32 9.11 3.61
N ASN A 108 0.23 8.96 4.38
CA ASN A 108 -0.84 8.02 4.02
C ASN A 108 -1.73 8.51 2.87
N LEU A 109 -1.81 9.84 2.64
CA LEU A 109 -2.64 10.41 1.59
C LEU A 109 -1.82 11.23 0.59
N LYS A 110 -1.13 12.30 1.03
CA LYS A 110 -0.35 13.17 0.14
C LYS A 110 0.73 12.37 -0.59
N GLY A 111 1.46 11.50 0.12
CA GLY A 111 2.49 10.64 -0.49
C GLY A 111 1.92 9.69 -1.55
N ALA A 112 0.76 9.08 -1.28
CA ALA A 112 0.08 8.24 -2.24
C ALA A 112 -0.40 9.03 -3.47
N TYR A 113 -0.89 10.27 -3.27
CA TYR A 113 -1.24 11.20 -4.36
C TYR A 113 -0.03 11.55 -5.23
N LEU A 114 1.09 11.96 -4.61
CA LEU A 114 2.31 12.34 -5.33
C LEU A 114 2.85 11.16 -6.16
N CYS A 115 3.03 9.99 -5.52
CA CYS A 115 3.50 8.81 -6.24
C CYS A 115 2.55 8.41 -7.39
N GLY A 116 1.23 8.47 -7.15
CA GLY A 116 0.22 8.17 -8.17
C GLY A 116 0.28 9.14 -9.34
N LYS A 117 0.44 10.45 -9.07
CA LYS A 117 0.53 11.50 -10.10
C LYS A 117 1.75 11.29 -10.99
N TYR A 118 2.94 11.08 -10.41
CA TYR A 118 4.16 10.86 -11.18
C TYR A 118 4.11 9.55 -11.98
N ALA A 119 3.58 8.46 -11.40
CA ALA A 119 3.43 7.20 -12.12
C ALA A 119 2.43 7.31 -13.29
N LEU A 120 1.29 8.00 -13.07
CA LEU A 120 0.20 8.10 -14.05
C LEU A 120 0.65 8.75 -15.36
N GLU A 121 1.47 9.79 -15.32
CA GLU A 121 1.94 10.47 -16.53
C GLU A 121 2.73 9.50 -17.45
N GLY A 122 3.68 8.77 -16.88
CA GLY A 122 4.40 7.74 -17.62
C GLY A 122 3.53 6.58 -18.09
N MET A 123 2.56 6.15 -17.27
CA MET A 123 1.59 5.10 -17.61
C MET A 123 0.69 5.52 -18.78
N LYS A 124 0.18 6.76 -18.79
CA LYS A 124 -0.62 7.31 -19.89
C LYS A 124 0.16 7.31 -21.21
N ALA A 125 1.41 7.79 -21.18
CA ALA A 125 2.27 7.83 -22.39
C ALA A 125 2.48 6.43 -23.00
N ARG A 126 2.60 5.39 -22.16
CA ARG A 126 2.77 4.00 -22.59
C ARG A 126 1.43 3.25 -22.80
N ARG A 127 0.29 3.91 -22.53
CA ARG A 127 -1.06 3.34 -22.65
C ARG A 127 -1.23 2.04 -21.85
N TRP A 128 -0.55 1.93 -20.71
CA TRP A 128 -0.64 0.81 -19.79
C TRP A 128 -0.14 1.21 -18.40
N GLY A 129 -0.86 0.81 -17.37
CA GLY A 129 -0.45 1.02 -15.99
C GLY A 129 -1.42 0.41 -14.98
N ARG A 130 -0.92 0.20 -13.77
CA ARG A 130 -1.69 -0.35 -12.64
C ARG A 130 -1.37 0.44 -11.38
N LEU A 131 -2.37 1.07 -10.82
CA LEU A 131 -2.31 1.74 -9.52
C LEU A 131 -3.09 0.91 -8.51
N LEU A 132 -2.44 0.49 -7.44
CA LEU A 132 -3.07 -0.17 -6.30
C LEU A 132 -2.79 0.62 -5.03
N HIS A 133 -3.84 0.93 -4.29
CA HIS A 133 -3.76 1.67 -3.04
C HIS A 133 -4.16 0.77 -1.88
N ILE A 134 -3.27 0.61 -0.89
CA ILE A 134 -3.58 -0.19 0.30
C ILE A 134 -4.28 0.71 1.33
N SER A 135 -5.57 0.51 1.46
CA SER A 135 -6.43 1.15 2.45
C SER A 135 -6.49 0.32 3.74
N SER A 136 -7.61 0.27 4.40
CA SER A 136 -7.84 -0.47 5.64
C SER A 136 -9.34 -0.60 5.92
N LEU A 137 -9.73 -1.62 6.67
CA LEU A 137 -11.02 -1.71 7.35
C LEU A 137 -11.35 -0.43 8.16
N TRP A 138 -10.34 0.18 8.79
CA TRP A 138 -10.49 1.41 9.56
C TRP A 138 -10.92 2.63 8.73
N ALA A 139 -10.89 2.57 7.41
CA ALA A 139 -11.45 3.59 6.53
C ALA A 139 -12.96 3.73 6.68
N TYR A 140 -13.64 2.69 7.13
CA TYR A 140 -15.10 2.66 7.27
C TYR A 140 -15.56 2.85 8.71
N GLN A 141 -14.82 2.30 9.67
CA GLN A 141 -15.21 2.29 11.08
C GLN A 141 -14.00 2.45 12.00
N PRO A 142 -13.55 3.71 12.24
CA PRO A 142 -12.46 3.98 13.16
C PRO A 142 -12.81 3.51 14.58
N ALA A 143 -11.96 2.67 15.18
CA ALA A 143 -12.26 2.04 16.47
C ALA A 143 -12.14 2.99 17.66
N ASN A 144 -11.33 4.03 17.55
CA ASN A 144 -11.04 4.96 18.63
C ASN A 144 -10.41 6.26 18.11
N GLU A 145 -10.21 7.23 18.99
CA GLU A 145 -9.66 8.55 18.66
C GLU A 145 -8.30 8.50 17.95
N ARG A 146 -7.42 7.57 18.32
CA ARG A 146 -6.09 7.42 17.68
C ARG A 146 -6.21 7.07 16.20
N MET A 147 -7.32 6.48 15.78
CA MET A 147 -7.57 6.06 14.41
C MET A 147 -8.14 7.17 13.54
N LEU A 148 -8.59 8.30 14.09
CA LEU A 148 -9.33 9.31 13.31
C LEU A 148 -8.55 9.85 12.12
N SER A 149 -7.30 10.31 12.33
CA SER A 149 -6.46 10.80 11.22
C SER A 149 -6.11 9.71 10.22
N TYR A 150 -5.81 8.50 10.70
CA TYR A 150 -5.53 7.35 9.86
C TYR A 150 -6.77 6.95 9.03
N ALA A 151 -7.94 6.85 9.66
CA ALA A 151 -9.20 6.54 8.99
C ALA A 151 -9.56 7.59 7.95
N ALA A 152 -9.42 8.88 8.27
CA ALA A 152 -9.63 9.97 7.33
C ALA A 152 -8.73 9.85 6.11
N ALA A 153 -7.41 9.61 6.30
CA ALA A 153 -6.48 9.42 5.20
C ALA A 153 -6.83 8.20 4.33
N LYS A 154 -7.20 7.06 4.96
CA LYS A 154 -7.55 5.83 4.25
C LYS A 154 -8.91 5.92 3.54
N SER A 155 -9.89 6.68 4.08
CA SER A 155 -11.14 6.98 3.38
C SER A 155 -10.92 7.92 2.19
N ALA A 156 -10.12 8.98 2.36
CA ALA A 156 -9.79 9.91 1.28
C ALA A 156 -9.05 9.22 0.12
N MET A 157 -8.26 8.18 0.41
CA MET A 157 -7.60 7.35 -0.61
C MET A 157 -8.59 6.67 -1.56
N HIS A 158 -9.82 6.36 -1.10
CA HIS A 158 -10.88 5.79 -1.95
C HIS A 158 -11.30 6.78 -3.06
N ALA A 159 -11.52 8.05 -2.71
CA ALA A 159 -11.84 9.09 -3.68
C ALA A 159 -10.65 9.38 -4.61
N LEU A 160 -9.43 9.40 -4.05
CA LEU A 160 -8.21 9.57 -4.82
C LEU A 160 -8.04 8.48 -5.89
N SER A 161 -8.26 7.22 -5.54
CA SER A 161 -8.19 6.09 -6.48
C SER A 161 -9.20 6.21 -7.61
N ARG A 162 -10.44 6.60 -7.30
CA ARG A 162 -11.48 6.84 -8.34
C ARG A 162 -11.07 7.98 -9.28
N GLY A 163 -10.47 9.04 -8.74
CA GLY A 163 -9.91 10.13 -9.56
C GLY A 163 -8.85 9.61 -10.54
N PHE A 164 -7.90 8.82 -10.06
CA PHE A 164 -6.88 8.19 -10.91
C PHE A 164 -7.49 7.20 -11.92
N ALA A 165 -8.50 6.43 -11.53
CA ALA A 165 -9.22 5.54 -12.45
C ALA A 165 -9.82 6.31 -13.61
N ASN A 166 -10.56 7.41 -13.35
CA ASN A 166 -11.16 8.25 -14.38
C ASN A 166 -10.11 8.87 -15.32
N LEU A 167 -9.02 9.38 -14.76
CA LEU A 167 -7.93 10.00 -15.53
C LEU A 167 -7.11 8.99 -16.34
N GLY A 168 -7.02 7.76 -15.87
CA GLY A 168 -6.19 6.70 -16.45
C GLY A 168 -6.92 5.81 -17.46
N ALA A 169 -8.22 5.56 -17.26
CA ALA A 169 -9.00 4.62 -18.06
C ALA A 169 -8.92 4.82 -19.58
N PRO A 170 -8.98 6.06 -20.14
CA PRO A 170 -8.82 6.28 -21.58
C PRO A 170 -7.46 5.84 -22.15
N TYR A 171 -6.50 5.61 -21.26
CA TYR A 171 -5.13 5.21 -21.58
C TYR A 171 -4.81 3.76 -21.18
N GLY A 172 -5.80 2.95 -20.82
CA GLY A 172 -5.58 1.57 -20.38
C GLY A 172 -4.93 1.42 -19.00
N VAL A 173 -4.99 2.49 -18.18
CA VAL A 173 -4.48 2.48 -16.80
C VAL A 173 -5.64 2.22 -15.85
N THR A 174 -5.46 1.28 -14.91
CA THR A 174 -6.44 1.00 -13.86
C THR A 174 -5.95 1.50 -12.51
N SER A 175 -6.89 1.89 -11.65
CA SER A 175 -6.62 2.29 -10.26
C SER A 175 -7.66 1.70 -9.34
N ASN A 176 -7.23 0.93 -8.35
CA ASN A 176 -8.10 0.25 -7.39
C ASN A 176 -7.56 0.38 -5.96
N VAL A 177 -8.43 0.11 -5.01
CA VAL A 177 -8.12 0.08 -3.58
C VAL A 177 -8.31 -1.34 -3.06
N LEU A 178 -7.34 -1.82 -2.30
CA LEU A 178 -7.49 -2.99 -1.43
C LEU A 178 -7.59 -2.50 0.02
N ALA A 179 -8.67 -2.85 0.71
CA ALA A 179 -8.93 -2.52 2.10
C ALA A 179 -8.86 -3.79 2.97
N PRO A 180 -7.67 -4.15 3.48
CA PRO A 180 -7.51 -5.32 4.33
C PRO A 180 -8.02 -5.08 5.75
N GLY A 181 -8.39 -6.18 6.42
CA GLY A 181 -8.62 -6.25 7.86
C GLY A 181 -7.34 -6.48 8.64
N LEU A 182 -7.42 -7.35 9.65
CA LEU A 182 -6.26 -7.75 10.47
C LEU A 182 -5.27 -8.56 9.64
N ILE A 183 -4.04 -8.05 9.51
CA ILE A 183 -2.92 -8.76 8.87
C ILE A 183 -1.92 -9.16 9.95
N LEU A 184 -1.61 -10.43 10.06
CA LEU A 184 -0.68 -11.00 11.04
C LEU A 184 0.77 -10.76 10.59
N THR A 185 1.28 -9.56 10.86
CA THR A 185 2.68 -9.17 10.64
C THR A 185 3.45 -9.24 11.94
N ASP A 186 4.79 -9.32 11.89
CA ASP A 186 5.66 -9.27 13.07
C ASP A 186 5.38 -8.04 13.94
N MET A 187 5.05 -6.91 13.33
CA MET A 187 4.68 -5.68 14.05
C MET A 187 3.37 -5.85 14.84
N VAL A 188 2.39 -6.57 14.31
CA VAL A 188 1.13 -6.86 15.02
C VAL A 188 1.39 -7.86 16.13
N SER A 189 2.13 -8.94 15.84
CA SER A 189 2.48 -9.97 16.82
C SER A 189 3.35 -9.45 17.97
N SER A 190 4.22 -8.47 17.72
CA SER A 190 5.04 -7.85 18.78
C SER A 190 4.28 -6.84 19.64
N ARG A 191 3.12 -6.36 19.19
CA ARG A 191 2.31 -5.35 19.89
C ARG A 191 1.16 -5.94 20.70
N LEU A 192 0.57 -7.03 20.23
CA LEU A 192 -0.59 -7.65 20.85
C LEU A 192 -0.18 -8.86 21.68
N THR A 193 -0.68 -8.97 22.90
CA THR A 193 -0.56 -10.25 23.64
C THR A 193 -1.42 -11.32 22.97
N PRO A 194 -1.18 -12.62 23.26
CA PRO A 194 -2.01 -13.68 22.72
C PRO A 194 -3.51 -13.51 22.99
N GLU A 195 -3.86 -13.03 24.18
CA GLU A 195 -5.26 -12.77 24.60
C GLU A 195 -5.86 -11.60 23.81
N MET A 196 -5.10 -10.51 23.60
CA MET A 196 -5.54 -9.37 22.77
C MET A 196 -5.73 -9.81 21.33
N LEU A 197 -4.81 -10.58 20.79
CA LEU A 197 -4.91 -11.10 19.42
C LEU A 197 -6.13 -12.02 19.26
N GLN A 198 -6.39 -12.89 20.24
CA GLN A 198 -7.57 -13.74 20.24
C GLN A 198 -8.86 -12.92 20.27
N LYS A 199 -8.90 -11.84 21.07
CA LYS A 199 -10.05 -10.93 21.12
C LYS A 199 -10.27 -10.22 19.78
N GLU A 200 -9.22 -9.74 19.14
CA GLU A 200 -9.31 -9.14 17.80
C GLU A 200 -9.84 -10.14 16.77
N MET A 201 -9.32 -11.38 16.78
CA MET A 201 -9.78 -12.43 15.86
C MET A 201 -11.21 -12.89 16.13
N ALA A 202 -11.69 -12.85 17.39
CA ALA A 202 -13.07 -13.21 17.72
C ALA A 202 -14.11 -12.25 17.11
N GLY A 203 -13.69 -11.02 16.78
CA GLY A 203 -14.52 -10.05 16.05
C GLY A 203 -14.55 -10.26 14.52
N ILE A 204 -13.79 -11.23 13.99
CA ILE A 204 -13.73 -11.54 12.58
C ILE A 204 -14.56 -12.79 12.30
N PRO A 205 -15.61 -12.78 11.45
CA PRO A 205 -16.43 -13.96 11.17
C PRO A 205 -15.65 -15.21 10.75
N LEU A 206 -14.55 -15.06 9.99
CA LEU A 206 -13.66 -16.18 9.67
C LEU A 206 -12.78 -16.64 10.84
N GLY A 207 -12.84 -16.01 12.01
CA GLY A 207 -12.13 -16.40 13.25
C GLY A 207 -10.61 -16.25 13.21
N ARG A 208 -10.04 -15.55 12.22
CA ARG A 208 -8.60 -15.38 12.06
C ARG A 208 -8.22 -14.08 11.35
N GLY A 209 -6.99 -13.65 11.53
CA GLY A 209 -6.36 -12.67 10.64
C GLY A 209 -5.85 -13.32 9.35
N SER A 210 -5.52 -12.49 8.37
CA SER A 210 -4.84 -12.91 7.14
C SER A 210 -3.32 -12.90 7.32
N SER A 211 -2.60 -13.72 6.56
CA SER A 211 -1.16 -13.57 6.42
C SER A 211 -0.81 -12.44 5.42
N PRO A 212 0.40 -11.84 5.52
CA PRO A 212 0.87 -10.91 4.49
C PRO A 212 0.89 -11.51 3.09
N ALA A 213 1.18 -12.80 2.97
CA ALA A 213 1.20 -13.53 1.69
C ALA A 213 -0.19 -13.63 1.06
N GLU A 214 -1.23 -14.01 1.83
CA GLU A 214 -2.62 -14.04 1.34
C GLU A 214 -3.06 -12.68 0.79
N VAL A 215 -2.71 -11.60 1.50
CA VAL A 215 -3.05 -10.24 1.04
C VAL A 215 -2.27 -9.85 -0.20
N ALA A 216 -0.99 -10.23 -0.30
CA ALA A 216 -0.15 -9.94 -1.46
C ALA A 216 -0.59 -10.72 -2.71
N ASP A 217 -1.01 -11.97 -2.55
CA ASP A 217 -1.55 -12.78 -3.65
C ASP A 217 -2.83 -12.16 -4.19
N PHE A 218 -3.74 -11.75 -3.33
CA PHE A 218 -4.97 -11.09 -3.76
C PHE A 218 -4.72 -9.70 -4.35
N ALA A 219 -3.77 -8.94 -3.80
CA ALA A 219 -3.32 -7.67 -4.38
C ALA A 219 -2.80 -7.85 -5.82
N PHE A 220 -2.06 -8.92 -6.06
CA PHE A 220 -1.61 -9.28 -7.39
C PHE A 220 -2.78 -9.62 -8.33
N ASP A 221 -3.80 -10.34 -7.86
CA ASP A 221 -5.00 -10.67 -8.65
C ASP A 221 -5.78 -9.40 -9.07
N ILE A 222 -5.85 -8.40 -8.20
CA ILE A 222 -6.42 -7.09 -8.55
C ILE A 222 -5.61 -6.43 -9.67
N VAL A 223 -4.29 -6.38 -9.52
CA VAL A 223 -3.38 -5.73 -10.48
C VAL A 223 -3.40 -6.40 -11.85
N ARG A 224 -3.47 -7.74 -11.92
CA ARG A 224 -3.52 -8.48 -13.20
C ARG A 224 -4.87 -8.35 -13.92
N THR A 225 -5.94 -7.98 -13.21
CA THR A 225 -7.29 -7.87 -13.76
C THR A 225 -7.47 -6.54 -14.49
N GLY A 226 -7.28 -6.55 -15.81
CA GLY A 226 -7.29 -5.34 -16.63
C GLY A 226 -8.64 -4.66 -16.83
N PHE A 227 -9.74 -5.30 -16.47
CA PHE A 227 -11.11 -4.75 -16.56
C PHE A 227 -11.64 -4.21 -15.22
N LEU A 228 -10.84 -4.29 -14.17
CA LEU A 228 -11.17 -3.79 -12.83
C LEU A 228 -10.56 -2.40 -12.62
N THR A 229 -11.38 -1.36 -12.43
CA THR A 229 -10.92 -0.01 -12.14
C THR A 229 -11.92 0.81 -11.36
N GLY A 230 -11.46 1.66 -10.45
CA GLY A 230 -12.29 2.52 -9.59
C GLY A 230 -12.88 1.81 -8.37
N GLU A 231 -12.55 0.54 -8.17
CA GLU A 231 -13.14 -0.31 -7.13
C GLU A 231 -12.41 -0.23 -5.79
N ILE A 232 -13.19 -0.47 -4.73
CA ILE A 232 -12.70 -0.62 -3.37
C ILE A 232 -13.03 -2.05 -2.93
N ILE A 233 -12.00 -2.87 -2.82
CA ILE A 233 -12.15 -4.29 -2.54
C ILE A 233 -11.81 -4.55 -1.08
N ASN A 234 -12.77 -5.09 -0.32
CA ASN A 234 -12.61 -5.45 1.07
C ASN A 234 -12.06 -6.87 1.21
N LEU A 235 -10.94 -7.02 1.92
CA LEU A 235 -10.33 -8.31 2.27
C LEU A 235 -10.15 -8.37 3.79
N ASN A 236 -11.20 -8.69 4.54
CA ASN A 236 -11.22 -8.53 5.99
C ASN A 236 -11.87 -9.69 6.77
N GLY A 237 -12.07 -10.83 6.12
CA GLY A 237 -12.65 -12.01 6.78
C GLY A 237 -14.09 -11.83 7.25
N GLY A 238 -14.83 -10.84 6.71
CA GLY A 238 -16.20 -10.53 7.08
C GLY A 238 -16.31 -9.53 8.25
N ALA A 239 -15.20 -9.00 8.77
CA ALA A 239 -15.22 -8.02 9.87
C ALA A 239 -15.96 -6.71 9.49
N PHE A 240 -16.05 -6.42 8.21
CA PHE A 240 -16.91 -5.38 7.64
C PHE A 240 -17.50 -5.87 6.31
N MET A 241 -18.80 -5.81 6.19
CA MET A 241 -19.55 -6.11 4.97
C MET A 241 -20.14 -4.79 4.48
N ALA A 242 -19.63 -4.30 3.35
CA ALA A 242 -20.20 -3.11 2.70
C ALA A 242 -21.64 -3.43 2.21
N PRO A 243 -22.57 -2.46 2.26
CA PRO A 243 -23.89 -2.62 1.69
C PRO A 243 -23.85 -2.76 0.18
#